data_13c35fd3d0e6a0be0cf637cf852ecf04
#
_entry.id   13c35fd3d0e6a0be0cf637cf852ecf04
#
_cell.length_a   1.000
_cell.length_b   1.000
_cell.length_c   1.000
_cell.angle_alpha   90.00
_cell.angle_beta   90.00
_cell.angle_gamma   90.00
#
_symmetry.space_group_name_H-M   'P 1'
#
loop_
_entity.id
_entity.type
_entity.pdbx_description
1 polymer ?
#
loop_
_entity_poly.entity_id
_entity_poly.type
_entity_poly.pdbx_seq_one_letter_code
_entity_poly.pdbx_strand_id
1 'polypeptide(L)'
;MTQPTDDPYLVISADCHAGLPNEQYREWLDPDVREAFDESIIARTRQQEMAAQGFLNTNFAEEWNAENEEGLRGGWDGERRDKELSADGVVGEVIFPDADSVTSGASAPFGAGLGSGSDTPPELLLAGATAHNRWLAELCATSPKRRAGIAVVPLIAGVDEAVAEIRRA
;
A
#
# COMPACT_ATOMS: atom_id res chain seq x y z
N MET A 1 -4.24 27.76 -36.03
CA MET A 1 -4.95 27.71 -34.74
C MET A 1 -5.88 26.52 -34.80
N THR A 2 -5.54 25.44 -34.17
CA THR A 2 -6.40 24.25 -34.01
C THR A 2 -7.54 24.63 -33.06
N GLN A 3 -8.78 24.45 -33.48
CA GLN A 3 -9.91 24.61 -32.57
C GLN A 3 -9.81 23.62 -31.40
N PRO A 4 -10.19 24.02 -30.18
CA PRO A 4 -10.29 23.07 -29.08
C PRO A 4 -11.25 21.95 -29.49
N THR A 5 -10.84 20.71 -29.38
CA THR A 5 -11.73 19.58 -29.53
C THR A 5 -12.65 19.55 -28.32
N ASP A 6 -13.97 19.41 -28.53
CA ASP A 6 -14.95 19.23 -27.46
C ASP A 6 -14.85 17.84 -26.77
N ASP A 7 -13.82 17.07 -27.11
CA ASP A 7 -13.58 15.77 -26.51
C ASP A 7 -13.04 15.94 -25.08
N PRO A 8 -13.62 15.28 -24.08
CA PRO A 8 -13.15 15.35 -22.72
C PRO A 8 -11.74 14.77 -22.61
N TYR A 9 -10.88 15.40 -21.82
CA TYR A 9 -9.57 14.85 -21.51
C TYR A 9 -9.73 13.55 -20.70
N LEU A 10 -8.95 12.52 -21.07
CA LEU A 10 -8.78 11.33 -20.23
C LEU A 10 -7.72 11.63 -19.17
N VAL A 11 -8.14 11.61 -17.91
CA VAL A 11 -7.24 11.82 -16.77
C VAL A 11 -6.82 10.48 -16.22
N ILE A 12 -5.52 10.21 -16.20
CA ILE A 12 -4.91 9.04 -15.58
C ILE A 12 -4.01 9.54 -14.44
N SER A 13 -4.27 9.08 -13.24
CA SER A 13 -3.37 9.34 -12.11
C SER A 13 -2.19 8.37 -12.19
N ALA A 14 -0.96 8.90 -12.28
CA ALA A 14 0.26 8.11 -12.40
C ALA A 14 0.99 7.92 -11.07
N ASP A 15 0.43 8.40 -9.96
CA ASP A 15 1.05 8.37 -8.64
C ASP A 15 -0.04 8.22 -7.56
N CYS A 16 -0.76 7.10 -7.65
CA CYS A 16 -1.67 6.68 -6.60
C CYS A 16 -0.98 5.71 -5.65
N HIS A 17 -1.45 5.66 -4.42
CA HIS A 17 -0.97 4.72 -3.42
C HIS A 17 -2.11 3.85 -2.90
N ALA A 18 -1.80 2.60 -2.55
CA ALA A 18 -2.72 1.69 -1.90
C ALA A 18 -1.98 0.70 -0.99
N GLY A 19 -2.65 0.28 0.08
CA GLY A 19 -2.13 -0.69 1.03
C GLY A 19 -3.21 -1.08 2.03
N LEU A 20 -3.19 -2.33 2.48
CA LEU A 20 -4.04 -2.79 3.57
C LEU A 20 -3.63 -2.16 4.90
N PRO A 21 -4.55 -1.98 5.84
CA PRO A 21 -4.21 -1.88 7.26
C PRO A 21 -3.29 -3.04 7.66
N ASN A 22 -2.23 -2.74 8.43
CA ASN A 22 -1.13 -3.67 8.64
C ASN A 22 -1.56 -5.08 9.05
N GLU A 23 -2.46 -5.20 10.00
CA GLU A 23 -2.89 -6.49 10.56
C GLU A 23 -3.59 -7.37 9.52
N GLN A 24 -4.22 -6.77 8.53
CA GLN A 24 -4.96 -7.48 7.48
C GLN A 24 -4.02 -8.20 6.50
N TYR A 25 -2.75 -7.82 6.43
CA TYR A 25 -1.77 -8.54 5.60
C TYR A 25 -1.47 -9.96 6.09
N ARG A 26 -1.80 -10.29 7.33
CA ARG A 26 -1.53 -11.61 7.91
C ARG A 26 -2.09 -12.77 7.07
N GLU A 27 -3.24 -12.56 6.44
CA GLU A 27 -3.88 -13.58 5.61
C GLU A 27 -3.15 -13.81 4.27
N TRP A 28 -2.43 -12.80 3.81
CA TRP A 28 -1.67 -12.83 2.56
C TRP A 28 -0.26 -13.41 2.69
N LEU A 29 0.21 -13.53 3.93
CA LEU A 29 1.52 -14.10 4.26
C LEU A 29 1.47 -15.64 4.27
N ASP A 30 2.56 -16.25 3.83
CA ASP A 30 2.76 -17.67 3.98
C ASP A 30 2.80 -18.06 5.48
N PRO A 31 2.31 -19.26 5.86
CA PRO A 31 2.10 -19.62 7.26
C PRO A 31 3.38 -19.58 8.13
N ASP A 32 4.52 -19.87 7.55
CA ASP A 32 5.82 -19.95 8.20
C ASP A 32 6.38 -18.60 8.66
N VAL A 33 5.91 -17.48 8.07
CA VAL A 33 6.35 -16.13 8.45
C VAL A 33 5.33 -15.36 9.29
N ARG A 34 4.16 -15.93 9.57
CA ARG A 34 3.08 -15.24 10.30
C ARG A 34 3.44 -14.91 11.73
N GLU A 35 4.19 -15.76 12.42
CA GLU A 35 4.64 -15.51 13.79
C GLU A 35 5.59 -14.30 13.81
N ALA A 36 6.58 -14.28 12.93
CA ALA A 36 7.50 -13.13 12.80
C ALA A 36 6.75 -11.83 12.43
N PHE A 37 5.68 -11.94 11.64
CA PHE A 37 4.82 -10.79 11.34
C PHE A 37 4.08 -10.28 12.57
N ASP A 38 3.44 -11.15 13.34
CA ASP A 38 2.74 -10.79 14.57
C ASP A 38 3.70 -10.09 15.56
N GLU A 39 4.93 -10.58 15.70
CA GLU A 39 5.96 -9.93 16.50
C GLU A 39 6.36 -8.55 15.96
N SER A 40 6.47 -8.40 14.65
CA SER A 40 6.80 -7.12 14.00
C SER A 40 5.71 -6.07 14.21
N ILE A 41 4.44 -6.47 14.18
CA ILE A 41 3.31 -5.58 14.49
C ILE A 41 3.38 -5.08 15.94
N ILE A 42 3.62 -5.99 16.89
CA ILE A 42 3.78 -5.62 18.32
C ILE A 42 4.94 -4.62 18.51
N ALA A 43 6.08 -4.89 17.88
CA ALA A 43 7.25 -4.02 17.98
C ALA A 43 6.96 -2.62 17.40
N ARG A 44 6.30 -2.55 16.25
CA ARG A 44 5.89 -1.31 15.60
C ARG A 44 4.92 -0.51 16.45
N THR A 45 3.89 -1.13 17.00
CA THR A 45 2.93 -0.47 17.89
C THR A 45 3.64 0.16 19.09
N ARG A 46 4.56 -0.57 19.74
CA ARG A 46 5.35 -0.02 20.84
C ARG A 46 6.21 1.17 20.41
N GLN A 47 6.81 1.09 19.24
CA GLN A 47 7.62 2.21 18.72
C GLN A 47 6.76 3.44 18.44
N GLN A 48 5.56 3.27 17.89
CA GLN A 48 4.60 4.36 17.66
C GLN A 48 4.13 4.98 18.97
N GLU A 49 3.80 4.17 19.97
CA GLU A 49 3.43 4.64 21.31
C GLU A 49 4.56 5.46 21.97
N MET A 50 5.81 4.99 21.86
CA MET A 50 6.95 5.74 22.38
C MET A 50 7.19 7.05 21.62
N ALA A 51 7.04 7.04 20.30
CA ALA A 51 7.15 8.25 19.48
C ALA A 51 6.04 9.25 19.81
N ALA A 52 4.81 8.78 20.01
CA ALA A 52 3.67 9.59 20.39
C ALA A 52 3.88 10.30 21.74
N GLN A 53 4.53 9.67 22.71
CA GLN A 53 4.85 10.28 24.00
C GLN A 53 5.85 11.44 23.89
N GLY A 54 6.62 11.52 22.82
CA GLY A 54 7.60 12.59 22.55
C GLY A 54 7.07 13.76 21.73
N PHE A 55 5.90 13.61 21.10
CA PHE A 55 5.30 14.64 20.22
C PHE A 55 4.07 15.26 20.88
N LEU A 56 4.08 16.58 21.06
CA LEU A 56 2.98 17.38 21.66
C LEU A 56 1.70 17.44 20.78
N ASN A 57 1.61 16.73 19.66
CA ASN A 57 0.53 16.92 18.68
C ASN A 57 -0.06 15.61 18.14
N THR A 58 -0.15 14.57 18.97
CA THR A 58 -0.77 13.27 18.60
C THR A 58 -2.27 13.39 18.31
N ASN A 59 -2.96 14.32 18.98
CA ASN A 59 -4.41 14.50 18.85
C ASN A 59 -4.82 14.92 17.43
N PHE A 60 -3.99 15.69 16.72
CA PHE A 60 -4.33 16.14 15.36
C PHE A 60 -4.43 14.98 14.36
N ALA A 61 -3.52 14.02 14.43
CA ALA A 61 -3.55 12.86 13.52
C ALA A 61 -4.75 11.94 13.80
N GLU A 62 -5.10 11.75 15.08
CA GLU A 62 -6.25 10.94 15.49
C GLU A 62 -7.57 11.61 15.07
N GLU A 63 -7.72 12.91 15.31
CA GLU A 63 -8.89 13.69 14.89
C GLU A 63 -9.03 13.69 13.38
N TRP A 64 -7.94 13.94 12.64
CA TRP A 64 -7.95 13.95 11.19
C TRP A 64 -8.31 12.56 10.61
N ASN A 65 -7.76 11.47 11.16
CA ASN A 65 -8.08 10.11 10.73
C ASN A 65 -9.55 9.79 10.97
N ALA A 66 -10.10 10.17 12.13
CA ALA A 66 -11.52 9.95 12.45
C ALA A 66 -12.45 10.73 11.50
N GLU A 67 -12.11 11.98 11.17
CA GLU A 67 -12.88 12.80 10.24
C GLU A 67 -12.80 12.31 8.80
N ASN A 68 -11.69 11.67 8.42
CA ASN A 68 -11.42 11.22 7.05
C ASN A 68 -11.49 9.68 6.87
N GLU A 69 -11.97 8.93 7.86
CA GLU A 69 -12.00 7.46 7.87
C GLU A 69 -12.60 6.87 6.59
N GLU A 70 -13.71 7.41 6.14
CA GLU A 70 -14.39 7.00 4.91
C GLU A 70 -13.51 7.19 3.66
N GLY A 71 -12.81 8.31 3.54
CA GLY A 71 -11.89 8.60 2.42
C GLY A 71 -10.66 7.69 2.46
N LEU A 72 -10.08 7.49 3.65
CA LEU A 72 -8.93 6.63 3.87
C LEU A 72 -9.18 5.18 3.46
N ARG A 73 -10.42 4.69 3.58
CA ARG A 73 -10.81 3.35 3.11
C ARG A 73 -10.54 3.14 1.62
N GLY A 74 -10.53 4.19 0.81
CA GLY A 74 -10.11 4.12 -0.60
C GLY A 74 -8.68 3.60 -0.80
N GLY A 75 -7.85 3.57 0.25
CA GLY A 75 -6.52 2.94 0.25
C GLY A 75 -6.55 1.42 0.06
N TRP A 76 -7.66 0.75 0.41
CA TRP A 76 -7.79 -0.71 0.33
C TRP A 76 -9.17 -1.22 -0.11
N ASP A 77 -10.21 -0.41 -0.03
CA ASP A 77 -11.57 -0.74 -0.48
C ASP A 77 -11.74 -0.33 -1.94
N GLY A 78 -11.82 -1.33 -2.83
CA GLY A 78 -11.89 -1.10 -4.26
C GLY A 78 -13.16 -0.38 -4.73
N GLU A 79 -14.30 -0.60 -4.07
CA GLU A 79 -15.55 0.09 -4.40
C GLU A 79 -15.51 1.57 -3.98
N ARG A 80 -14.98 1.83 -2.78
CA ARG A 80 -14.78 3.19 -2.30
C ARG A 80 -13.83 3.95 -3.22
N ARG A 81 -12.70 3.31 -3.57
CA ARG A 81 -11.71 3.86 -4.49
C ARG A 81 -12.30 4.22 -5.84
N ASP A 82 -13.11 3.36 -6.43
CA ASP A 82 -13.77 3.64 -7.72
C ASP A 82 -14.73 4.83 -7.67
N LYS A 83 -15.41 5.04 -6.54
CA LYS A 83 -16.27 6.21 -6.33
C LYS A 83 -15.45 7.50 -6.26
N GLU A 84 -14.36 7.51 -5.50
CA GLU A 84 -13.46 8.67 -5.37
C GLU A 84 -12.86 9.05 -6.73
N LEU A 85 -12.23 8.10 -7.41
CA LEU A 85 -11.65 8.33 -8.73
C LEU A 85 -12.69 8.83 -9.76
N SER A 86 -13.92 8.31 -9.70
CA SER A 86 -14.99 8.74 -10.59
C SER A 86 -15.47 10.14 -10.28
N ALA A 87 -15.54 10.52 -8.99
CA ALA A 87 -15.90 11.87 -8.56
C ALA A 87 -14.88 12.90 -9.05
N ASP A 88 -13.60 12.54 -9.08
CA ASP A 88 -12.49 13.38 -9.54
C ASP A 88 -12.28 13.34 -11.06
N GLY A 89 -13.08 12.56 -11.79
CA GLY A 89 -12.96 12.42 -13.25
C GLY A 89 -11.73 11.61 -13.70
N VAL A 90 -11.10 10.86 -12.79
CA VAL A 90 -9.94 9.99 -13.08
C VAL A 90 -10.45 8.69 -13.68
N VAL A 91 -10.00 8.35 -14.87
CA VAL A 91 -10.44 7.14 -15.61
C VAL A 91 -9.52 5.95 -15.42
N GLY A 92 -8.28 6.17 -14.99
CA GLY A 92 -7.29 5.13 -14.74
C GLY A 92 -6.23 5.56 -13.74
N GLU A 93 -5.55 4.60 -13.16
CA GLU A 93 -4.53 4.85 -12.14
C GLU A 93 -3.36 3.87 -12.20
N VAL A 94 -2.19 4.36 -11.81
CA VAL A 94 -1.01 3.54 -11.47
C VAL A 94 -0.87 3.56 -9.96
N ILE A 95 -0.83 2.38 -9.34
CA ILE A 95 -0.85 2.22 -7.89
C ILE A 95 0.51 1.78 -7.39
N PHE A 96 1.12 2.60 -6.55
CA PHE A 96 2.32 2.29 -5.79
C PHE A 96 1.99 1.70 -4.43
N PRO A 97 2.91 0.96 -3.79
CA PRO A 97 2.73 0.49 -2.42
C PRO A 97 2.73 1.64 -1.41
N ASP A 98 2.37 1.34 -0.17
CA ASP A 98 2.38 2.23 0.97
C ASP A 98 1.40 3.41 0.85
N ALA A 99 0.11 3.14 1.07
CA ALA A 99 -0.86 4.20 1.32
C ALA A 99 -0.55 4.84 2.67
N ASP A 100 0.09 6.00 2.65
CA ASP A 100 0.44 6.85 3.79
C ASP A 100 0.60 6.13 5.14
N SER A 101 1.76 5.53 5.35
CA SER A 101 2.08 4.75 6.55
C SER A 101 2.11 5.58 7.85
N VAL A 102 2.14 6.91 7.77
CA VAL A 102 2.22 7.79 8.93
C VAL A 102 0.85 7.99 9.55
N THR A 103 -0.17 8.16 8.72
CA THR A 103 -1.54 8.46 9.17
C THR A 103 -2.45 7.24 9.19
N SER A 104 -2.36 6.36 8.19
CA SER A 104 -3.23 5.20 8.05
C SER A 104 -2.66 3.89 8.62
N GLY A 105 -1.37 3.85 8.92
CA GLY A 105 -0.68 2.61 9.30
C GLY A 105 -0.59 1.57 8.17
N ALA A 106 -1.02 1.93 6.95
CA ALA A 106 -1.04 1.05 5.80
C ALA A 106 0.34 1.02 5.13
N SER A 107 1.16 0.03 5.44
CA SER A 107 2.44 -0.19 4.77
C SER A 107 2.62 -1.68 4.47
N ALA A 108 3.39 -1.99 3.44
CA ALA A 108 3.72 -3.38 3.12
C ALA A 108 4.38 -4.07 4.34
N PRO A 109 4.10 -5.38 4.57
CA PRO A 109 4.65 -6.12 5.71
C PRO A 109 6.17 -6.05 5.76
N PHE A 110 6.72 -6.06 6.95
CA PHE A 110 8.15 -6.03 7.23
C PHE A 110 8.90 -4.83 6.65
N GLY A 111 8.17 -3.77 6.25
CA GLY A 111 8.78 -2.60 5.60
C GLY A 111 9.20 -2.85 4.16
N ALA A 112 8.58 -3.82 3.47
CA ALA A 112 8.90 -4.17 2.08
C ALA A 112 8.45 -3.13 1.04
N GLY A 113 7.84 -2.02 1.46
CA GLY A 113 7.37 -0.94 0.58
C GLY A 113 8.47 0.03 0.13
N LEU A 114 8.05 1.27 -0.18
CA LEU A 114 8.95 2.32 -0.70
C LEU A 114 9.93 2.86 0.34
N GLY A 115 9.61 2.73 1.63
CA GLY A 115 10.41 3.26 2.75
C GLY A 115 11.56 2.39 3.19
N SER A 116 12.07 1.50 2.39
CA SER A 116 13.08 0.51 2.75
C SER A 116 14.38 1.14 3.24
N GLY A 117 14.78 0.83 4.39
CA GLY A 117 16.01 1.24 5.07
C GLY A 117 16.14 0.48 6.37
N SER A 118 15.53 -0.69 6.47
CA SER A 118 15.44 -1.45 7.70
C SER A 118 16.50 -2.53 7.78
N ASP A 119 16.90 -2.88 9.00
CA ASP A 119 17.70 -4.06 9.33
C ASP A 119 16.87 -5.36 9.19
N THR A 120 15.76 -5.32 8.45
CA THR A 120 14.89 -6.48 8.23
C THR A 120 15.61 -7.52 7.38
N PRO A 121 15.64 -8.80 7.80
CA PRO A 121 16.19 -9.88 7.01
C PRO A 121 15.62 -9.94 5.59
N PRO A 122 16.48 -10.17 4.57
CA PRO A 122 16.05 -10.18 3.15
C PRO A 122 14.88 -11.14 2.86
N GLU A 123 14.82 -12.27 3.52
CA GLU A 123 13.75 -13.26 3.39
C GLU A 123 12.40 -12.74 3.90
N LEU A 124 12.38 -11.93 4.96
CA LEU A 124 11.17 -11.30 5.47
C LEU A 124 10.73 -10.14 4.56
N LEU A 125 11.67 -9.37 4.02
CA LEU A 125 11.36 -8.35 3.01
C LEU A 125 10.70 -8.97 1.78
N LEU A 126 11.22 -10.11 1.30
CA LEU A 126 10.62 -10.83 0.18
C LEU A 126 9.23 -11.34 0.53
N ALA A 127 9.05 -11.94 1.71
CA ALA A 127 7.74 -12.41 2.16
C ALA A 127 6.72 -11.27 2.25
N GLY A 128 7.12 -10.10 2.75
CA GLY A 128 6.28 -8.91 2.83
C GLY A 128 5.90 -8.37 1.45
N ALA A 129 6.86 -8.28 0.54
CA ALA A 129 6.63 -7.88 -0.84
C ALA A 129 5.67 -8.83 -1.55
N THR A 130 5.89 -10.15 -1.39
CA THR A 130 5.02 -11.18 -1.96
C THR A 130 3.59 -11.06 -1.45
N ALA A 131 3.39 -10.83 -0.15
CA ALA A 131 2.08 -10.64 0.44
C ALA A 131 1.38 -9.39 -0.11
N HIS A 132 2.11 -8.26 -0.20
CA HIS A 132 1.58 -7.04 -0.79
C HIS A 132 1.21 -7.22 -2.27
N ASN A 133 2.08 -7.83 -3.06
CA ASN A 133 1.84 -8.05 -4.49
C ASN A 133 0.62 -8.95 -4.74
N ARG A 134 0.42 -10.01 -3.92
CA ARG A 134 -0.77 -10.87 -3.98
C ARG A 134 -2.04 -10.06 -3.76
N TRP A 135 -2.08 -9.25 -2.71
CA TRP A 135 -3.21 -8.39 -2.41
C TRP A 135 -3.45 -7.34 -3.51
N LEU A 136 -2.39 -6.66 -3.96
CA LEU A 136 -2.50 -5.63 -4.99
C LEU A 136 -3.01 -6.19 -6.32
N ALA A 137 -2.60 -7.40 -6.69
CA ALA A 137 -3.12 -8.08 -7.87
C ALA A 137 -4.63 -8.32 -7.77
N GLU A 138 -5.15 -8.72 -6.59
CA GLU A 138 -6.59 -8.88 -6.38
C GLU A 138 -7.31 -7.53 -6.40
N LEU A 139 -6.76 -6.49 -5.79
CA LEU A 139 -7.32 -5.14 -5.88
C LEU A 139 -7.41 -4.67 -7.34
N CYS A 140 -6.37 -4.87 -8.14
CA CYS A 140 -6.35 -4.52 -9.55
C CYS A 140 -7.37 -5.35 -10.36
N ALA A 141 -7.54 -6.62 -10.03
CA ALA A 141 -8.51 -7.52 -10.69
C ALA A 141 -9.98 -7.08 -10.49
N THR A 142 -10.29 -6.29 -9.46
CA THR A 142 -11.65 -5.74 -9.29
C THR A 142 -12.01 -4.69 -10.34
N SER A 143 -11.04 -4.00 -10.92
CA SER A 143 -11.21 -2.99 -11.99
C SER A 143 -10.04 -3.04 -12.99
N PRO A 144 -9.87 -4.15 -13.76
CA PRO A 144 -8.65 -4.40 -14.53
C PRO A 144 -8.44 -3.47 -15.72
N LYS A 145 -9.46 -2.74 -16.15
CA LYS A 145 -9.35 -1.72 -17.20
C LYS A 145 -8.95 -0.35 -16.66
N ARG A 146 -8.91 -0.20 -15.35
CA ARG A 146 -8.72 1.07 -14.66
C ARG A 146 -7.46 1.11 -13.81
N ARG A 147 -6.99 -0.05 -13.32
CA ARG A 147 -5.89 -0.16 -12.35
C ARG A 147 -4.68 -0.87 -12.92
N ALA A 148 -3.51 -0.28 -12.66
CA ALA A 148 -2.22 -0.89 -12.90
C ALA A 148 -1.40 -0.83 -11.61
N GLY A 149 -1.15 -1.97 -10.97
CA GLY A 149 -0.36 -2.06 -9.74
C GLY A 149 1.13 -2.17 -10.03
N ILE A 150 1.94 -1.51 -9.22
CA ILE A 150 3.40 -1.62 -9.25
C ILE A 150 3.84 -2.67 -8.23
N ALA A 151 4.39 -3.77 -8.73
CA ALA A 151 4.90 -4.84 -7.88
C ALA A 151 6.18 -4.42 -7.14
N VAL A 152 6.27 -4.80 -5.86
CA VAL A 152 7.49 -4.65 -5.06
C VAL A 152 8.38 -5.87 -5.28
N VAL A 153 9.63 -5.62 -5.66
CA VAL A 153 10.61 -6.68 -5.94
C VAL A 153 11.92 -6.41 -5.19
N PRO A 154 12.12 -7.00 -3.99
CA PRO A 154 13.32 -6.80 -3.20
C PRO A 154 14.53 -7.53 -3.80
N LEU A 155 15.39 -6.83 -4.52
CA LEU A 155 16.62 -7.38 -5.09
C LEU A 155 17.62 -7.87 -4.02
N ILE A 156 17.52 -7.36 -2.80
CA ILE A 156 18.37 -7.77 -1.68
C ILE A 156 18.17 -9.23 -1.28
N ALA A 157 17.01 -9.81 -1.56
CA ALA A 157 16.73 -11.23 -1.29
C ALA A 157 17.44 -12.18 -2.25
N GLY A 158 17.97 -11.68 -3.36
CA GLY A 158 18.64 -12.45 -4.40
C GLY A 158 18.02 -12.19 -5.78
N VAL A 159 18.83 -12.35 -6.83
CA VAL A 159 18.39 -12.09 -8.20
C VAL A 159 17.37 -13.15 -8.68
N ASP A 160 17.61 -14.41 -8.32
CA ASP A 160 16.73 -15.52 -8.73
C ASP A 160 15.36 -15.40 -8.05
N GLU A 161 15.32 -15.04 -6.78
CA GLU A 161 14.12 -14.75 -6.00
C GLU A 161 13.36 -13.54 -6.57
N ALA A 162 14.07 -12.48 -6.93
CA ALA A 162 13.48 -11.30 -7.55
C ALA A 162 12.86 -11.63 -8.92
N VAL A 163 13.55 -12.41 -9.75
CA VAL A 163 13.01 -12.89 -11.05
C VAL A 163 11.80 -13.79 -10.85
N ALA A 164 11.81 -14.66 -9.84
CA ALA A 164 10.66 -15.49 -9.52
C ALA A 164 9.45 -14.65 -9.11
N GLU A 165 9.67 -13.60 -8.29
CA GLU A 165 8.63 -12.68 -7.86
C GLU A 165 8.04 -11.89 -9.05
N ILE A 166 8.88 -11.34 -9.94
CA ILE A 166 8.40 -10.65 -11.16
C ILE A 166 7.51 -11.55 -12.04
N ARG A 167 7.82 -12.85 -12.11
CA ARG A 167 7.02 -13.79 -12.91
C ARG A 167 5.72 -14.19 -12.26
N ARG A 168 5.66 -14.08 -10.94
CA ARG A 168 4.49 -14.44 -10.14
C ARG A 168 3.48 -13.28 -10.06
N ALA A 169 3.97 -12.05 -9.87
CA ALA A 169 3.16 -10.83 -9.77
C ALA A 169 2.60 -10.41 -11.14
#